data_af4bae61fe25efa556f5a9038721f3bd
#
_entry.id   af4bae61fe25efa556f5a9038721f3bd
#
_cell.length_a   1.000
_cell.length_b   1.000
_cell.length_c   1.000
_cell.angle_alpha   90.00
_cell.angle_beta   90.00
_cell.angle_gamma   90.00
#
_symmetry.space_group_name_H-M   'P 1'
#
loop_
_entity.id
_entity.type
_entity.pdbx_description
1 polymer ?
#
loop_
_entity_poly.entity_id
_entity_poly.type
_entity_poly.pdbx_seq_one_letter_code
_entity_poly.pdbx_strand_id
1 'polypeptide(L)'
;MYRYRVNLLLFFVLATFASLSADAQEVADVIKIKTRVVFLDALVKDKKTNLPISNLAPENFQVLDDGKPRNISYFTREGQARKPLALILILDLREDGAGRFLKRTEILKAMEDELAKLPPGDEVAILALDLFEDEERMWLTDFTNDRAQLAAALARVPALCEPNGSPVKTQNSIAESEGKPEDIVETETIRGRNGGTVTRETRRDGSVHVKRVSKDGKVTMDLGGVYDMAAAVKDATRKAEKTRPNSQISIVWVSDGIAPIFFEDRDATEQILIRNNVIFNSLTVEMRTLFKFLMPIGKPVAGWLGMSLYGSAKQLAQRSGGEAVKVGRVKDYGAGLQKIIGNLTARYSLGFTLAEDEVDDGRMHNLEVRVKVQDQKGKTRKLQVSSRQGYYMSSAIPKEAAARTQ
;
A
#
# COMPACT_ATOMS: atom_id res chain seq x y z
N MET A 1 86.31 -18.06 -20.17
CA MET A 1 85.79 -16.92 -19.39
C MET A 1 84.92 -15.95 -20.21
N TYR A 2 85.03 -15.83 -21.47
CA TYR A 2 84.30 -14.89 -22.32
C TYR A 2 82.82 -15.25 -22.56
N ARG A 3 82.47 -16.53 -22.62
CA ARG A 3 81.13 -17.03 -22.91
C ARG A 3 80.11 -16.79 -21.76
N TYR A 4 80.58 -16.77 -20.54
CA TYR A 4 79.71 -16.51 -19.36
C TYR A 4 79.32 -15.02 -19.18
N ARG A 5 80.17 -14.11 -19.65
CA ARG A 5 79.90 -12.65 -19.54
C ARG A 5 78.87 -12.19 -20.59
N VAL A 6 78.84 -12.81 -21.75
CA VAL A 6 77.86 -12.51 -22.82
C VAL A 6 76.47 -13.03 -22.41
N ASN A 7 76.40 -14.22 -21.83
CA ASN A 7 75.08 -14.73 -21.36
C ASN A 7 74.50 -13.93 -20.13
N LEU A 8 75.36 -13.41 -19.29
CA LEU A 8 74.93 -12.60 -18.15
C LEU A 8 74.39 -11.22 -18.61
N LEU A 9 75.02 -10.63 -19.65
CA LEU A 9 74.55 -9.38 -20.25
C LEU A 9 73.23 -9.55 -21.02
N LEU A 10 73.10 -10.69 -21.73
CA LEU A 10 71.82 -11.01 -22.43
C LEU A 10 70.67 -11.24 -21.44
N PHE A 11 70.94 -11.84 -20.27
CA PHE A 11 69.95 -12.05 -19.25
C PHE A 11 69.53 -10.76 -18.57
N PHE A 12 70.44 -9.79 -18.39
CA PHE A 12 70.13 -8.49 -17.82
C PHE A 12 69.36 -7.61 -18.81
N VAL A 13 69.60 -7.67 -20.09
CA VAL A 13 68.86 -6.95 -21.14
C VAL A 13 67.45 -7.53 -21.32
N LEU A 14 67.29 -8.88 -21.22
CA LEU A 14 65.95 -9.50 -21.25
C LEU A 14 65.12 -9.18 -20.01
N ALA A 15 65.76 -9.07 -18.83
CA ALA A 15 65.08 -8.72 -17.56
C ALA A 15 64.59 -7.26 -17.53
N THR A 16 65.27 -6.34 -18.23
CA THR A 16 64.85 -4.91 -18.30
C THR A 16 63.73 -4.70 -19.32
N PHE A 17 63.51 -5.57 -20.29
CA PHE A 17 62.35 -5.49 -21.19
C PHE A 17 61.08 -6.07 -20.60
N ALA A 18 61.17 -6.96 -19.61
CA ALA A 18 59.99 -7.54 -18.93
C ALA A 18 59.33 -6.59 -17.94
N SER A 19 59.96 -5.47 -17.59
CA SER A 19 59.44 -4.52 -16.60
C SER A 19 58.68 -3.29 -17.20
N LEU A 20 58.47 -3.30 -18.53
CA LEU A 20 57.80 -2.19 -19.21
C LEU A 20 56.39 -2.50 -19.69
N SER A 21 55.84 -3.64 -19.28
CA SER A 21 54.40 -3.88 -19.38
C SER A 21 53.72 -3.40 -18.09
N ALA A 22 53.83 -2.11 -17.79
CA ALA A 22 52.88 -1.46 -16.93
C ALA A 22 51.57 -1.43 -17.71
N ASP A 23 50.72 -2.42 -17.50
CA ASP A 23 49.32 -2.33 -17.85
C ASP A 23 48.80 -1.04 -17.22
N ALA A 24 48.69 -0.02 -18.03
CA ALA A 24 47.81 1.12 -17.74
C ALA A 24 46.38 0.54 -17.78
N GLN A 25 45.96 -0.06 -16.67
CA GLN A 25 44.58 -0.38 -16.42
C GLN A 25 43.87 0.97 -16.40
N GLU A 26 43.34 1.35 -17.55
CA GLU A 26 42.41 2.44 -17.70
C GLU A 26 41.27 2.11 -16.70
N VAL A 27 41.34 2.66 -15.51
CA VAL A 27 40.22 2.65 -14.59
C VAL A 27 39.15 3.45 -15.32
N ALA A 28 38.35 2.73 -16.11
CA ALA A 28 37.13 3.28 -16.63
C ALA A 28 36.32 3.71 -15.38
N ASP A 29 36.37 4.99 -15.10
CA ASP A 29 35.50 5.61 -14.10
C ASP A 29 34.07 5.29 -14.52
N VAL A 30 33.53 4.20 -13.98
CA VAL A 30 32.13 3.85 -14.16
C VAL A 30 31.35 4.89 -13.36
N ILE A 31 31.02 5.99 -14.02
CA ILE A 31 30.11 6.98 -13.49
C ILE A 31 28.77 6.27 -13.29
N LYS A 32 28.55 5.74 -12.10
CA LYS A 32 27.26 5.18 -11.69
C LYS A 32 26.27 6.34 -11.51
N ILE A 33 25.67 6.76 -12.60
CA ILE A 33 24.55 7.70 -12.56
C ILE A 33 23.39 6.98 -11.88
N LYS A 34 23.15 7.28 -10.60
CA LYS A 34 21.95 6.82 -9.88
C LYS A 34 20.77 7.69 -10.30
N THR A 35 20.11 7.30 -11.37
CA THR A 35 18.88 7.97 -11.80
C THR A 35 17.76 7.63 -10.83
N ARG A 36 17.22 8.62 -10.13
CA ARG A 36 16.05 8.48 -9.26
C ARG A 36 14.80 8.73 -10.07
N VAL A 37 13.94 7.72 -10.19
CA VAL A 37 12.69 7.82 -10.93
C VAL A 37 11.51 7.73 -9.96
N VAL A 38 10.62 8.71 -10.06
CA VAL A 38 9.33 8.69 -9.36
C VAL A 38 8.31 8.00 -10.25
N PHE A 39 7.89 6.80 -9.85
CA PHE A 39 6.84 6.05 -10.55
C PHE A 39 5.47 6.39 -10.01
N LEU A 40 4.47 6.43 -10.87
CA LEU A 40 3.06 6.61 -10.51
C LEU A 40 2.17 5.85 -11.48
N ASP A 41 1.09 5.28 -10.96
CA ASP A 41 0.11 4.57 -11.77
C ASP A 41 -1.15 5.42 -11.92
N ALA A 42 -1.63 5.55 -13.15
CA ALA A 42 -2.80 6.35 -13.48
C ALA A 42 -3.90 5.48 -14.13
N LEU A 43 -5.08 5.45 -13.51
CA LEU A 43 -6.28 4.90 -14.13
C LEU A 43 -7.04 6.02 -14.82
N VAL A 44 -7.29 5.86 -16.10
CA VAL A 44 -8.06 6.82 -16.91
C VAL A 44 -9.38 6.19 -17.32
N LYS A 45 -10.49 6.80 -16.93
CA LYS A 45 -11.83 6.34 -17.28
C LYS A 45 -12.60 7.40 -18.06
N ASP A 46 -13.42 6.95 -18.98
CA ASP A 46 -14.43 7.80 -19.59
C ASP A 46 -15.50 8.17 -18.56
N LYS A 47 -15.74 9.45 -18.34
CA LYS A 47 -16.65 9.92 -17.29
C LYS A 47 -18.13 9.55 -17.55
N LYS A 48 -18.50 9.27 -18.81
CA LYS A 48 -19.85 8.90 -19.19
C LYS A 48 -20.12 7.42 -18.99
N THR A 49 -19.19 6.56 -19.44
CA THR A 49 -19.33 5.10 -19.38
C THR A 49 -18.75 4.49 -18.11
N ASN A 50 -17.86 5.22 -17.41
CA ASN A 50 -17.08 4.77 -16.26
C ASN A 50 -16.17 3.56 -16.57
N LEU A 51 -15.89 3.32 -17.86
CA LEU A 51 -15.00 2.25 -18.32
C LEU A 51 -13.56 2.79 -18.47
N PRO A 52 -12.53 1.96 -18.16
CA PRO A 52 -11.15 2.30 -18.43
C PRO A 52 -10.90 2.55 -19.93
N ILE A 53 -9.95 3.41 -20.21
CA ILE A 53 -9.43 3.69 -21.54
C ILE A 53 -8.00 3.19 -21.58
N SER A 54 -7.68 2.21 -22.42
CA SER A 54 -6.38 1.50 -22.43
C SER A 54 -5.48 1.87 -23.62
N ASN A 55 -5.94 2.70 -24.55
CA ASN A 55 -5.24 2.99 -25.82
C ASN A 55 -4.62 4.38 -25.89
N LEU A 56 -4.33 5.02 -24.73
CA LEU A 56 -3.69 6.33 -24.70
C LEU A 56 -2.18 6.20 -24.91
N ALA A 57 -1.59 7.26 -25.48
CA ALA A 57 -0.17 7.42 -25.70
C ALA A 57 0.44 8.42 -24.69
N PRO A 58 1.77 8.44 -24.50
CA PRO A 58 2.42 9.35 -23.54
C PRO A 58 2.03 10.82 -23.72
N GLU A 59 1.83 11.25 -24.96
CA GLU A 59 1.50 12.63 -25.33
C GLU A 59 0.12 13.07 -24.81
N ASN A 60 -0.74 12.11 -24.48
CA ASN A 60 -2.03 12.40 -23.85
C ASN A 60 -1.90 12.81 -22.37
N PHE A 61 -0.74 12.53 -21.75
CA PHE A 61 -0.53 12.73 -20.32
C PHE A 61 0.33 13.96 -20.04
N GLN A 62 -0.01 14.63 -18.96
CA GLN A 62 0.81 15.66 -18.34
C GLN A 62 0.92 15.35 -16.85
N VAL A 63 2.16 15.19 -16.37
CA VAL A 63 2.44 15.01 -14.93
C VAL A 63 2.88 16.37 -14.38
N LEU A 64 2.27 16.79 -13.29
CA LEU A 64 2.63 17.98 -12.54
C LEU A 64 3.15 17.57 -11.16
N ASP A 65 4.27 18.14 -10.76
CA ASP A 65 4.91 17.98 -9.47
C ASP A 65 4.97 19.35 -8.80
N ASP A 66 4.28 19.51 -7.67
CA ASP A 66 4.07 20.82 -7.01
C ASP A 66 3.59 21.90 -8.01
N GLY A 67 2.74 21.51 -8.97
CA GLY A 67 2.22 22.39 -10.00
C GLY A 67 3.13 22.62 -11.21
N LYS A 68 4.37 22.14 -11.18
CA LYS A 68 5.33 22.26 -12.29
C LYS A 68 5.28 21.04 -13.20
N PRO A 69 5.29 21.19 -14.53
CA PRO A 69 5.29 20.07 -15.45
C PRO A 69 6.59 19.28 -15.38
N ARG A 70 6.49 17.94 -15.39
CA ARG A 70 7.61 16.99 -15.46
C ARG A 70 7.56 16.23 -16.79
N ASN A 71 8.75 15.99 -17.35
CA ASN A 71 8.89 15.17 -18.53
C ASN A 71 8.72 13.70 -18.17
N ILE A 72 7.83 12.99 -18.88
CA ILE A 72 7.61 11.55 -18.70
C ILE A 72 8.79 10.82 -19.33
N SER A 73 9.64 10.19 -18.50
CA SER A 73 10.81 9.40 -18.92
C SER A 73 10.51 7.90 -19.00
N TYR A 74 9.39 7.46 -18.43
CA TYR A 74 8.93 6.08 -18.45
C TYR A 74 7.43 6.03 -18.68
N PHE A 75 6.99 5.14 -19.57
CA PHE A 75 5.59 4.93 -19.88
C PHE A 75 5.31 3.47 -20.27
N THR A 76 4.33 2.84 -19.60
CA THR A 76 3.76 1.55 -20.03
C THR A 76 2.26 1.56 -19.90
N ARG A 77 1.59 0.68 -20.64
CA ARG A 77 0.13 0.53 -20.67
C ARG A 77 -0.28 -0.94 -20.61
N GLU A 78 -1.57 -1.17 -20.45
CA GLU A 78 -2.16 -2.50 -20.53
C GLU A 78 -1.69 -3.24 -21.80
N GLY A 79 -1.36 -4.54 -21.65
CA GLY A 79 -0.82 -5.37 -22.73
C GLY A 79 0.68 -5.25 -22.98
N GLN A 80 1.39 -4.35 -22.26
CA GLN A 80 2.85 -4.29 -22.22
C GLN A 80 3.37 -4.92 -20.91
N ALA A 81 4.67 -5.13 -20.82
CA ALA A 81 5.28 -5.65 -19.59
C ALA A 81 4.98 -4.73 -18.40
N ARG A 82 4.07 -5.14 -17.53
CA ARG A 82 3.76 -4.47 -16.27
C ARG A 82 4.41 -5.18 -15.10
N LYS A 83 4.57 -4.50 -14.00
CA LYS A 83 4.96 -5.14 -12.75
C LYS A 83 3.89 -6.15 -12.33
N PRO A 84 4.27 -7.33 -11.79
CA PRO A 84 3.32 -8.24 -11.18
C PRO A 84 2.52 -7.55 -10.08
N LEU A 85 1.25 -7.88 -9.95
CA LEU A 85 0.40 -7.37 -8.87
C LEU A 85 0.63 -8.19 -7.60
N ALA A 86 0.95 -7.52 -6.50
CA ALA A 86 0.88 -8.07 -5.15
C ALA A 86 -0.37 -7.51 -4.47
N LEU A 87 -1.45 -8.28 -4.53
CA LEU A 87 -2.75 -7.91 -3.99
C LEU A 87 -2.89 -8.40 -2.54
N ILE A 88 -3.28 -7.52 -1.64
CA ILE A 88 -3.68 -7.90 -0.28
C ILE A 88 -5.17 -7.67 -0.13
N LEU A 89 -5.89 -8.74 0.11
CA LEU A 89 -7.30 -8.71 0.44
C LEU A 89 -7.44 -8.68 1.96
N ILE A 90 -7.98 -7.60 2.51
CA ILE A 90 -8.26 -7.46 3.94
C ILE A 90 -9.75 -7.65 4.14
N LEU A 91 -10.13 -8.69 4.87
CA LEU A 91 -11.52 -9.02 5.20
C LEU A 91 -11.83 -8.52 6.61
N ASP A 92 -12.69 -7.54 6.71
CA ASP A 92 -13.22 -7.03 7.97
C ASP A 92 -14.40 -7.90 8.41
N LEU A 93 -14.13 -8.88 9.29
CA LEU A 93 -15.09 -9.89 9.70
C LEU A 93 -15.85 -9.52 10.99
N ARG A 94 -15.72 -8.32 11.49
CA ARG A 94 -16.39 -7.86 12.71
C ARG A 94 -17.91 -8.09 12.64
N GLU A 95 -18.45 -8.67 13.70
CA GLU A 95 -19.87 -9.09 13.75
C GLU A 95 -20.87 -7.92 13.80
N ASP A 96 -20.47 -6.82 14.39
CA ASP A 96 -21.28 -5.60 14.44
C ASP A 96 -21.35 -4.89 13.07
N GLY A 97 -20.57 -5.36 12.07
CA GLY A 97 -20.47 -4.80 10.74
C GLY A 97 -20.71 -5.79 9.60
N ALA A 98 -19.84 -5.76 8.61
CA ALA A 98 -19.91 -6.58 7.40
C ALA A 98 -19.61 -8.05 7.66
N GLY A 99 -18.91 -8.39 8.73
CA GLY A 99 -18.44 -9.74 9.02
C GLY A 99 -19.55 -10.78 8.95
N ARG A 100 -20.71 -10.50 9.53
CA ARG A 100 -21.90 -11.39 9.46
C ARG A 100 -22.33 -11.74 8.04
N PHE A 101 -21.94 -10.96 7.03
CA PHE A 101 -22.22 -11.24 5.63
C PHE A 101 -21.01 -11.84 4.92
N LEU A 102 -19.81 -11.39 5.23
CA LEU A 102 -18.57 -11.85 4.61
C LEU A 102 -18.24 -13.31 5.00
N LYS A 103 -18.78 -13.80 6.12
CA LYS A 103 -18.67 -15.19 6.55
C LYS A 103 -19.48 -16.18 5.68
N ARG A 104 -20.35 -15.69 4.80
CA ARG A 104 -21.24 -16.54 3.98
C ARG A 104 -20.48 -17.18 2.83
N THR A 105 -20.62 -18.48 2.69
CA THR A 105 -19.92 -19.26 1.66
C THR A 105 -20.15 -18.73 0.24
N GLU A 106 -21.37 -18.30 -0.09
CA GLU A 106 -21.69 -17.77 -1.42
C GLU A 106 -20.95 -16.46 -1.73
N ILE A 107 -20.68 -15.62 -0.71
CA ILE A 107 -19.94 -14.36 -0.88
C ILE A 107 -18.46 -14.63 -1.08
N LEU A 108 -17.89 -15.50 -0.24
CA LEU A 108 -16.49 -15.92 -0.32
C LEU A 108 -16.20 -16.62 -1.64
N LYS A 109 -17.12 -17.48 -2.11
CA LYS A 109 -17.01 -18.14 -3.41
C LYS A 109 -17.04 -17.15 -4.57
N ALA A 110 -17.91 -16.16 -4.53
CA ALA A 110 -17.92 -15.10 -5.56
C ALA A 110 -16.63 -14.30 -5.59
N MET A 111 -15.97 -14.09 -4.45
CA MET A 111 -14.64 -13.44 -4.40
C MET A 111 -13.55 -14.37 -4.93
N GLU A 112 -13.57 -15.63 -4.56
CA GLU A 112 -12.67 -16.67 -5.07
C GLU A 112 -12.69 -16.73 -6.59
N ASP A 113 -13.90 -16.77 -7.19
CA ASP A 113 -14.09 -16.84 -8.64
C ASP A 113 -13.44 -15.62 -9.35
N GLU A 114 -13.42 -14.44 -8.73
CA GLU A 114 -12.75 -13.27 -9.29
C GLU A 114 -11.23 -13.33 -9.10
N LEU A 115 -10.75 -13.80 -7.97
CA LEU A 115 -9.31 -13.99 -7.73
C LEU A 115 -8.71 -15.06 -8.64
N ALA A 116 -9.49 -16.10 -8.99
CA ALA A 116 -9.07 -17.14 -9.91
C ALA A 116 -8.75 -16.64 -11.32
N LYS A 117 -9.33 -15.50 -11.72
CA LYS A 117 -9.12 -14.88 -13.05
C LYS A 117 -7.82 -14.06 -13.15
N LEU A 118 -7.13 -13.83 -12.04
CA LEU A 118 -5.89 -13.07 -12.05
C LEU A 118 -4.80 -13.78 -12.89
N PRO A 119 -3.97 -13.03 -13.63
CA PRO A 119 -2.85 -13.60 -14.37
C PRO A 119 -1.91 -14.44 -13.47
N PRO A 120 -1.22 -15.44 -14.03
CA PRO A 120 -0.36 -16.34 -13.23
C PRO A 120 0.78 -15.66 -12.49
N GLY A 121 1.25 -14.49 -12.96
CA GLY A 121 2.29 -13.72 -12.29
C GLY A 121 1.78 -12.86 -11.13
N ASP A 122 0.47 -12.73 -10.97
CA ASP A 122 -0.13 -11.95 -9.89
C ASP A 122 -0.33 -12.81 -8.65
N GLU A 123 0.04 -12.28 -7.50
CA GLU A 123 -0.04 -12.96 -6.21
C GLU A 123 -1.06 -12.26 -5.30
N VAL A 124 -1.68 -13.06 -4.44
CA VAL A 124 -2.66 -12.57 -3.46
C VAL A 124 -2.26 -13.07 -2.07
N ALA A 125 -2.33 -12.18 -1.10
CA ALA A 125 -2.32 -12.50 0.32
C ALA A 125 -3.68 -12.12 0.92
N ILE A 126 -4.15 -12.86 1.94
CA ILE A 126 -5.44 -12.61 2.58
C ILE A 126 -5.22 -12.41 4.07
N LEU A 127 -5.62 -11.25 4.57
CA LEU A 127 -5.63 -10.89 5.98
C LEU A 127 -7.08 -10.81 6.45
N ALA A 128 -7.44 -11.55 7.49
CA ALA A 128 -8.74 -11.48 8.14
C ALA A 128 -8.61 -10.75 9.48
N LEU A 129 -9.59 -9.94 9.80
CA LEU A 129 -9.70 -9.23 11.07
C LEU A 129 -10.87 -9.75 11.85
N ASP A 130 -10.73 -9.75 13.18
CA ASP A 130 -11.75 -10.12 14.15
C ASP A 130 -12.29 -11.54 13.95
N LEU A 131 -11.35 -12.47 13.93
CA LEU A 131 -11.64 -13.90 14.08
C LEU A 131 -11.89 -14.20 15.56
N PHE A 132 -12.76 -15.17 15.86
CA PHE A 132 -13.11 -15.57 17.22
C PHE A 132 -11.88 -15.98 18.04
N GLU A 133 -11.95 -15.75 19.37
CA GLU A 133 -11.02 -16.21 20.41
C GLU A 133 -9.60 -15.60 20.35
N ASP A 134 -9.46 -14.36 20.84
CA ASP A 134 -8.21 -13.66 21.13
C ASP A 134 -7.31 -13.34 19.91
N GLU A 135 -7.67 -13.71 18.69
CA GLU A 135 -6.95 -13.35 17.48
C GLU A 135 -7.64 -12.19 16.75
N GLU A 136 -7.22 -10.96 17.05
CA GLU A 136 -7.73 -9.76 16.37
C GLU A 136 -7.43 -9.77 14.87
N ARG A 137 -6.47 -10.60 14.42
CA ARG A 137 -6.03 -10.70 13.03
C ARG A 137 -5.39 -12.04 12.71
N MET A 138 -5.59 -12.50 11.48
CA MET A 138 -4.94 -13.71 10.97
C MET A 138 -4.62 -13.57 9.48
N TRP A 139 -3.39 -13.91 9.10
CA TRP A 139 -3.07 -14.14 7.70
C TRP A 139 -3.62 -15.52 7.28
N LEU A 140 -4.70 -15.52 6.51
CA LEU A 140 -5.29 -16.78 5.98
C LEU A 140 -4.37 -17.43 4.95
N THR A 141 -3.63 -16.60 4.19
CA THR A 141 -2.56 -17.02 3.30
C THR A 141 -1.53 -15.88 3.10
N ASP A 142 -0.28 -16.26 2.90
CA ASP A 142 0.76 -15.38 2.41
C ASP A 142 0.60 -15.13 0.90
N PHE A 143 1.44 -14.26 0.32
CA PHE A 143 1.43 -14.03 -1.11
C PHE A 143 1.62 -15.33 -1.88
N THR A 144 0.63 -15.69 -2.68
CA THR A 144 0.61 -16.89 -3.50
C THR A 144 -0.11 -16.62 -4.83
N ASN A 145 0.36 -17.28 -5.87
CA ASN A 145 -0.35 -17.38 -7.15
C ASN A 145 -1.08 -18.72 -7.30
N ASP A 146 -1.03 -19.58 -6.31
CA ASP A 146 -1.79 -20.83 -6.26
C ASP A 146 -3.27 -20.54 -5.95
N ARG A 147 -4.11 -20.67 -6.96
CA ARG A 147 -5.54 -20.38 -6.86
C ARG A 147 -6.28 -21.39 -5.98
N ALA A 148 -5.79 -22.64 -5.91
CA ALA A 148 -6.36 -23.63 -5.00
C ALA A 148 -6.07 -23.29 -3.53
N GLN A 149 -4.88 -22.77 -3.24
CA GLN A 149 -4.54 -22.31 -1.89
C GLN A 149 -5.41 -21.10 -1.48
N LEU A 150 -5.66 -20.15 -2.41
CA LEU A 150 -6.57 -19.03 -2.15
C LEU A 150 -8.01 -19.48 -1.88
N ALA A 151 -8.51 -20.44 -2.69
CA ALA A 151 -9.82 -21.03 -2.51
C ALA A 151 -9.95 -21.71 -1.14
N ALA A 152 -8.97 -22.53 -0.78
CA ALA A 152 -8.93 -23.20 0.52
C ALA A 152 -8.88 -22.21 1.69
N ALA A 153 -8.14 -21.13 1.57
CA ALA A 153 -8.07 -20.07 2.59
C ALA A 153 -9.42 -19.39 2.80
N LEU A 154 -10.12 -19.00 1.73
CA LEU A 154 -11.45 -18.40 1.81
C LEU A 154 -12.50 -19.39 2.33
N ALA A 155 -12.46 -20.66 1.92
CA ALA A 155 -13.38 -21.69 2.37
C ALA A 155 -13.31 -21.97 3.90
N ARG A 156 -12.18 -21.66 4.53
CA ARG A 156 -12.00 -21.81 5.99
C ARG A 156 -12.68 -20.70 6.80
N VAL A 157 -12.95 -19.54 6.21
CA VAL A 157 -13.47 -18.36 6.94
C VAL A 157 -14.73 -18.66 7.75
N PRO A 158 -15.78 -19.35 7.23
CA PRO A 158 -16.97 -19.64 8.01
C PRO A 158 -16.67 -20.45 9.28
N ALA A 159 -15.85 -21.50 9.16
CA ALA A 159 -15.49 -22.35 10.30
C ALA A 159 -14.62 -21.62 11.34
N LEU A 160 -13.72 -20.74 10.89
CA LEU A 160 -12.91 -19.91 11.78
C LEU A 160 -13.73 -18.89 12.58
N CYS A 161 -14.92 -18.58 12.11
CA CYS A 161 -15.81 -17.60 12.72
C CYS A 161 -16.98 -18.24 13.50
N GLU A 162 -17.05 -19.57 13.59
CA GLU A 162 -18.03 -20.26 14.41
C GLU A 162 -17.55 -20.32 15.87
N PRO A 163 -18.38 -19.93 16.85
CA PRO A 163 -18.01 -20.06 18.24
C PRO A 163 -17.88 -21.55 18.59
N ASN A 164 -16.70 -21.95 19.02
CA ASN A 164 -16.44 -23.30 19.54
C ASN A 164 -17.12 -23.54 20.92
N GLY A 165 -18.40 -23.16 21.08
CA GLY A 165 -19.15 -23.34 22.32
C GLY A 165 -18.73 -22.38 23.46
N SER A 166 -17.83 -21.46 23.23
CA SER A 166 -17.47 -20.42 24.19
C SER A 166 -18.47 -19.26 24.12
N PRO A 167 -18.90 -18.71 25.29
CA PRO A 167 -19.81 -17.57 25.29
C PRO A 167 -19.17 -16.41 24.54
N VAL A 168 -19.94 -15.83 23.62
CA VAL A 168 -19.60 -14.59 22.91
C VAL A 168 -19.15 -13.56 23.95
N LYS A 169 -17.86 -13.23 23.99
CA LYS A 169 -17.41 -12.04 24.70
C LYS A 169 -17.97 -10.84 23.94
N THR A 170 -19.13 -10.36 24.42
CA THR A 170 -19.68 -9.10 23.95
C THR A 170 -18.60 -8.06 24.18
N GLN A 171 -18.17 -7.39 23.13
CA GLN A 171 -17.15 -6.32 23.13
C GLN A 171 -17.54 -5.07 23.96
N ASN A 172 -18.41 -5.21 24.95
CA ASN A 172 -18.74 -4.18 25.92
C ASN A 172 -17.82 -4.17 27.15
N SER A 173 -16.79 -4.98 27.17
CA SER A 173 -15.74 -4.81 28.17
C SER A 173 -14.75 -3.75 27.67
N ILE A 174 -15.06 -2.47 27.92
CA ILE A 174 -14.08 -1.48 28.31
C ILE A 174 -13.47 -2.03 29.61
N ALA A 175 -12.78 -3.13 29.51
CA ALA A 175 -12.00 -3.69 30.60
C ALA A 175 -10.67 -2.95 30.53
N GLU A 176 -10.42 -2.10 31.47
CA GLU A 176 -9.10 -1.69 31.91
C GLU A 176 -8.23 -2.93 32.13
N SER A 177 -7.72 -3.53 31.07
CA SER A 177 -6.59 -4.43 31.21
C SER A 177 -5.35 -3.55 31.32
N GLU A 178 -5.02 -3.12 32.53
CA GLU A 178 -3.69 -2.64 32.89
C GLU A 178 -2.71 -3.82 32.67
N GLY A 179 -2.34 -4.05 31.37
CA GLY A 179 -1.27 -4.98 31.05
C GLY A 179 0.04 -4.45 31.60
N LYS A 180 0.89 -5.34 32.05
CA LYS A 180 2.18 -4.97 32.59
C LYS A 180 3.04 -4.34 31.50
N PRO A 181 3.82 -3.27 31.80
CA PRO A 181 4.72 -2.60 30.84
C PRO A 181 5.71 -3.57 30.15
N GLU A 182 6.07 -4.66 30.80
CA GLU A 182 6.99 -5.69 30.31
C GLU A 182 6.45 -6.53 29.15
N ASP A 183 5.15 -6.48 28.89
CA ASP A 183 4.51 -7.19 27.77
C ASP A 183 4.45 -6.35 26.48
N ILE A 184 4.81 -5.07 26.53
CA ILE A 184 4.82 -4.18 25.37
C ILE A 184 6.03 -4.54 24.48
N VAL A 185 5.75 -4.93 23.23
CA VAL A 185 6.79 -5.29 22.24
C VAL A 185 7.06 -4.17 21.23
N GLU A 186 6.11 -3.29 21.02
CA GLU A 186 6.25 -2.13 20.15
C GLU A 186 5.42 -0.96 20.69
N THR A 187 6.00 0.22 20.71
CA THR A 187 5.29 1.48 20.98
C THR A 187 5.46 2.42 19.82
N GLU A 188 4.36 2.87 19.25
CA GLU A 188 4.34 3.85 18.19
C GLU A 188 3.60 5.11 18.65
N THR A 189 4.21 6.27 18.49
CA THR A 189 3.55 7.56 18.76
C THR A 189 3.41 8.34 17.46
N ILE A 190 2.17 8.65 17.10
CA ILE A 190 1.81 9.36 15.89
C ILE A 190 1.35 10.75 16.26
N ARG A 191 1.96 11.77 15.65
CA ARG A 191 1.54 13.16 15.80
C ARG A 191 0.78 13.62 14.56
N GLY A 192 -0.47 14.00 14.74
CA GLY A 192 -1.32 14.48 13.67
C GLY A 192 -1.07 15.94 13.32
N ARG A 193 -1.54 16.34 12.13
CA ARG A 193 -1.48 17.73 11.65
C ARG A 193 -2.27 18.71 12.54
N ASN A 194 -3.26 18.19 13.29
CA ASN A 194 -4.07 18.94 14.24
C ASN A 194 -3.37 19.17 15.59
N GLY A 195 -2.15 18.64 15.77
CA GLY A 195 -1.35 18.75 16.99
C GLY A 195 -1.69 17.72 18.09
N GLY A 196 -2.69 16.87 17.88
CA GLY A 196 -2.97 15.72 18.75
C GLY A 196 -1.94 14.60 18.53
N THR A 197 -1.86 13.68 19.51
CA THR A 197 -1.02 12.48 19.45
C THR A 197 -1.84 11.24 19.71
N VAL A 198 -1.54 10.17 18.99
CA VAL A 198 -2.04 8.82 19.26
C VAL A 198 -0.84 7.94 19.56
N THR A 199 -0.86 7.28 20.70
CA THR A 199 0.13 6.27 21.10
C THR A 199 -0.52 4.91 20.95
N ARG A 200 0.16 4.00 20.24
CA ARG A 200 -0.21 2.59 20.10
C ARG A 200 0.85 1.75 20.77
N GLU A 201 0.41 0.90 21.66
CA GLU A 201 1.25 -0.08 22.33
C GLU A 201 0.79 -1.47 21.91
N THR A 202 1.64 -2.17 21.16
CA THR A 202 1.40 -3.57 20.77
C THR A 202 2.03 -4.46 21.83
N ARG A 203 1.24 -5.40 22.36
CA ARG A 203 1.68 -6.37 23.35
C ARG A 203 2.12 -7.68 22.71
N ARG A 204 2.79 -8.50 23.49
CA ARG A 204 3.31 -9.80 23.04
C ARG A 204 2.21 -10.77 22.60
N ASP A 205 1.01 -10.68 23.15
CA ASP A 205 -0.18 -11.43 22.77
C ASP A 205 -0.85 -10.93 21.48
N GLY A 206 -0.30 -9.86 20.86
CA GLY A 206 -0.85 -9.24 19.66
C GLY A 206 -1.91 -8.17 19.95
N SER A 207 -2.35 -8.00 21.18
CA SER A 207 -3.31 -6.95 21.54
C SER A 207 -2.69 -5.56 21.39
N VAL A 208 -3.52 -4.58 21.03
CA VAL A 208 -3.11 -3.21 20.80
C VAL A 208 -3.86 -2.29 21.76
N HIS A 209 -3.11 -1.52 22.55
CA HIS A 209 -3.65 -0.45 23.38
C HIS A 209 -3.46 0.89 22.66
N VAL A 210 -4.52 1.69 22.56
CA VAL A 210 -4.52 2.97 21.85
C VAL A 210 -4.90 4.10 22.79
N LYS A 211 -4.00 5.06 22.97
CA LYS A 211 -4.22 6.26 23.77
C LYS A 211 -4.13 7.49 22.91
N ARG A 212 -5.18 8.32 22.94
CA ARG A 212 -5.20 9.60 22.24
C ARG A 212 -5.15 10.77 23.21
N VAL A 213 -4.23 11.70 22.93
CA VAL A 213 -4.08 12.96 23.65
C VAL A 213 -4.36 14.12 22.69
N SER A 214 -5.24 15.03 23.06
CA SER A 214 -5.54 16.24 22.28
C SER A 214 -4.35 17.20 22.31
N LYS A 215 -4.36 18.20 21.41
CA LYS A 215 -3.31 19.25 21.36
C LYS A 215 -3.12 19.99 22.71
N ASP A 216 -4.17 20.02 23.52
CA ASP A 216 -4.18 20.70 24.84
C ASP A 216 -3.68 19.79 25.97
N GLY A 217 -3.15 18.59 25.63
CA GLY A 217 -2.62 17.62 26.61
C GLY A 217 -3.70 16.78 27.32
N LYS A 218 -4.97 16.90 26.96
CA LYS A 218 -6.07 16.14 27.58
C LYS A 218 -6.19 14.76 26.92
N VAL A 219 -6.21 13.71 27.74
CA VAL A 219 -6.56 12.36 27.27
C VAL A 219 -8.02 12.35 26.83
N THR A 220 -8.26 12.07 25.57
CA THR A 220 -9.60 12.04 24.97
C THR A 220 -10.09 10.63 24.71
N MET A 221 -9.20 9.67 24.68
CA MET A 221 -9.53 8.26 24.52
C MET A 221 -8.40 7.39 25.06
N ASP A 222 -8.78 6.25 25.63
CA ASP A 222 -7.88 5.22 26.14
C ASP A 222 -8.61 3.88 25.94
N LEU A 223 -8.14 3.06 24.99
CA LEU A 223 -8.82 1.85 24.53
C LEU A 223 -7.81 0.71 24.43
N GLY A 224 -8.13 -0.43 25.04
CA GLY A 224 -7.42 -1.68 24.84
C GLY A 224 -8.06 -2.58 23.79
N GLY A 225 -7.28 -3.46 23.20
CA GLY A 225 -7.77 -4.50 22.30
C GLY A 225 -8.30 -4.00 20.95
N VAL A 226 -7.69 -2.98 20.36
CA VAL A 226 -8.20 -2.41 19.09
C VAL A 226 -7.25 -2.69 17.95
N TYR A 227 -7.63 -3.60 17.06
CA TYR A 227 -6.98 -3.77 15.76
C TYR A 227 -7.88 -3.19 14.67
N ASP A 228 -7.55 -1.98 14.22
CA ASP A 228 -8.36 -1.21 13.28
C ASP A 228 -7.82 -1.23 11.84
N MET A 229 -8.50 -0.52 10.94
CA MET A 229 -8.09 -0.37 9.55
C MET A 229 -6.67 0.20 9.42
N ALA A 230 -6.26 1.13 10.28
CA ALA A 230 -4.93 1.74 10.20
C ALA A 230 -3.83 0.73 10.49
N ALA A 231 -3.99 -0.09 11.54
CA ALA A 231 -3.08 -1.15 11.90
C ALA A 231 -3.01 -2.22 10.78
N ALA A 232 -4.16 -2.64 10.25
CA ALA A 232 -4.23 -3.61 9.17
C ALA A 232 -3.54 -3.14 7.89
N VAL A 233 -3.76 -1.89 7.48
CA VAL A 233 -3.11 -1.30 6.29
C VAL A 233 -1.61 -1.16 6.49
N LYS A 234 -1.17 -0.77 7.69
CA LYS A 234 0.25 -0.67 8.04
C LYS A 234 0.95 -2.03 7.95
N ASP A 235 0.38 -3.06 8.55
CA ASP A 235 0.93 -4.41 8.53
C ASP A 235 0.95 -5.00 7.12
N ALA A 236 -0.12 -4.81 6.37
CA ALA A 236 -0.21 -5.22 4.97
C ALA A 236 0.88 -4.55 4.12
N THR A 237 1.08 -3.25 4.31
CA THR A 237 2.10 -2.49 3.59
C THR A 237 3.51 -2.97 3.95
N ARG A 238 3.83 -3.10 5.24
CA ARG A 238 5.14 -3.60 5.71
C ARG A 238 5.45 -5.00 5.17
N LYS A 239 4.46 -5.90 5.20
CA LYS A 239 4.62 -7.27 4.66
C LYS A 239 4.93 -7.25 3.17
N ALA A 240 4.15 -6.49 2.39
CA ALA A 240 4.33 -6.42 0.94
C ALA A 240 5.67 -5.77 0.56
N GLU A 241 6.05 -4.67 1.20
CA GLU A 241 7.32 -4.00 0.97
C GLU A 241 8.51 -4.94 1.21
N LYS A 242 8.47 -5.70 2.31
CA LYS A 242 9.53 -6.65 2.65
C LYS A 242 9.61 -7.84 1.70
N THR A 243 8.47 -8.36 1.24
CA THR A 243 8.42 -9.64 0.51
C THR A 243 8.20 -9.47 -0.99
N ARG A 244 7.67 -8.33 -1.46
CA ARG A 244 7.32 -8.06 -2.87
C ARG A 244 7.75 -6.67 -3.34
N PRO A 245 9.03 -6.26 -3.12
CA PRO A 245 9.49 -4.89 -3.39
C PRO A 245 9.43 -4.50 -4.87
N ASN A 246 9.42 -5.48 -5.78
CA ASN A 246 9.37 -5.27 -7.23
C ASN A 246 7.97 -5.35 -7.84
N SER A 247 6.94 -5.55 -7.01
CA SER A 247 5.55 -5.68 -7.45
C SER A 247 4.81 -4.35 -7.35
N GLN A 248 3.69 -4.25 -8.08
CA GLN A 248 2.67 -3.23 -7.84
C GLN A 248 1.86 -3.66 -6.62
N ILE A 249 2.07 -2.99 -5.50
CA ILE A 249 1.37 -3.34 -4.26
C ILE A 249 -0.02 -2.69 -4.27
N SER A 250 -1.04 -3.49 -4.01
CA SER A 250 -2.42 -3.01 -3.86
C SER A 250 -3.11 -3.67 -2.68
N ILE A 251 -3.85 -2.88 -1.92
CA ILE A 251 -4.69 -3.32 -0.81
C ILE A 251 -6.15 -3.14 -1.20
N VAL A 252 -6.98 -4.15 -0.93
CA VAL A 252 -8.44 -4.07 -1.03
C VAL A 252 -9.02 -4.33 0.37
N TRP A 253 -9.53 -3.27 0.97
CA TRP A 253 -10.27 -3.33 2.23
C TRP A 253 -11.73 -3.68 1.96
N VAL A 254 -12.18 -4.84 2.43
CA VAL A 254 -13.55 -5.32 2.28
C VAL A 254 -14.29 -5.19 3.61
N SER A 255 -15.30 -4.32 3.67
CA SER A 255 -16.00 -3.95 4.90
C SER A 255 -17.43 -3.48 4.58
N ASP A 256 -18.20 -3.16 5.62
CA ASP A 256 -19.48 -2.46 5.52
C ASP A 256 -19.35 -0.93 5.35
N GLY A 257 -18.12 -0.42 5.39
CA GLY A 257 -17.82 1.00 5.27
C GLY A 257 -17.81 1.76 6.60
N ILE A 258 -18.03 1.07 7.72
CA ILE A 258 -17.79 1.60 9.06
C ILE A 258 -16.34 1.27 9.42
N ALA A 259 -15.48 2.27 9.37
CA ALA A 259 -14.09 2.11 9.72
C ALA A 259 -13.68 3.28 10.63
N PRO A 260 -13.95 3.16 11.95
CA PRO A 260 -13.49 4.15 12.90
C PRO A 260 -11.98 4.29 12.84
N ILE A 261 -11.50 5.51 12.73
CA ILE A 261 -10.08 5.82 12.69
C ILE A 261 -9.82 7.20 13.27
N PHE A 262 -8.80 7.34 14.09
CA PHE A 262 -8.34 8.64 14.54
C PHE A 262 -7.80 9.46 13.37
N PHE A 263 -7.94 10.79 13.43
CA PHE A 263 -7.43 11.65 12.36
C PHE A 263 -5.91 11.52 12.21
N GLU A 264 -5.21 11.35 13.33
CA GLU A 264 -3.76 11.15 13.38
C GLU A 264 -3.35 9.86 12.67
N ASP A 265 -4.03 8.75 12.97
CA ASP A 265 -3.79 7.45 12.34
C ASP A 265 -4.10 7.46 10.85
N ARG A 266 -5.18 8.14 10.46
CA ARG A 266 -5.52 8.30 9.05
C ARG A 266 -4.42 9.04 8.30
N ASP A 267 -3.91 10.13 8.87
CA ASP A 267 -2.84 10.91 8.27
C ASP A 267 -1.53 10.10 8.17
N ALA A 268 -1.20 9.31 9.20
CA ALA A 268 -0.05 8.41 9.18
C ALA A 268 -0.22 7.27 8.16
N THR A 269 -1.43 6.69 8.09
CA THR A 269 -1.76 5.65 7.11
C THR A 269 -1.64 6.19 5.69
N GLU A 270 -2.13 7.40 5.42
CA GLU A 270 -1.96 8.08 4.13
C GLU A 270 -0.47 8.23 3.77
N GLN A 271 0.36 8.66 4.73
CA GLN A 271 1.80 8.80 4.51
C GLN A 271 2.47 7.47 4.16
N ILE A 272 2.13 6.40 4.87
CA ILE A 272 2.69 5.05 4.62
C ILE A 272 2.31 4.57 3.21
N LEU A 273 1.05 4.70 2.81
CA LEU A 273 0.58 4.34 1.48
C LEU A 273 1.32 5.11 0.37
N ILE A 274 1.46 6.43 0.56
CA ILE A 274 2.12 7.30 -0.42
C ILE A 274 3.63 7.03 -0.50
N ARG A 275 4.33 6.85 0.64
CA ARG A 275 5.77 6.55 0.68
C ARG A 275 6.10 5.26 -0.05
N ASN A 276 5.29 4.22 0.14
CA ASN A 276 5.53 2.89 -0.40
C ASN A 276 4.83 2.64 -1.74
N ASN A 277 4.26 3.70 -2.35
CA ASN A 277 3.51 3.59 -3.61
C ASN A 277 2.46 2.48 -3.61
N VAL A 278 1.72 2.35 -2.49
CA VAL A 278 0.67 1.35 -2.30
C VAL A 278 -0.67 1.91 -2.74
N ILE A 279 -1.37 1.19 -3.60
CA ILE A 279 -2.71 1.56 -4.05
C ILE A 279 -3.73 0.95 -3.08
N PHE A 280 -4.39 1.80 -2.30
CA PHE A 280 -5.45 1.36 -1.39
C PHE A 280 -6.81 1.49 -2.06
N ASN A 281 -7.59 0.41 -2.04
CA ASN A 281 -8.96 0.38 -2.52
C ASN A 281 -9.89 -0.03 -1.39
N SER A 282 -11.12 0.45 -1.41
CA SER A 282 -12.16 -0.02 -0.50
C SER A 282 -13.34 -0.60 -1.27
N LEU A 283 -13.83 -1.74 -0.80
CA LEU A 283 -15.01 -2.42 -1.30
C LEU A 283 -16.03 -2.51 -0.16
N THR A 284 -17.09 -1.75 -0.25
CA THR A 284 -18.05 -1.60 0.85
C THR A 284 -19.49 -1.82 0.37
N VAL A 285 -20.34 -2.37 1.25
CA VAL A 285 -21.77 -2.46 0.99
C VAL A 285 -22.49 -1.22 1.49
N GLU A 286 -23.46 -0.71 0.72
CA GLU A 286 -24.26 0.44 1.13
C GLU A 286 -25.32 0.04 2.16
N MET A 287 -25.06 0.27 3.44
CA MET A 287 -26.01 0.04 4.55
C MET A 287 -27.01 1.19 4.62
N ARG A 288 -28.09 1.10 3.84
CA ARG A 288 -28.99 2.24 3.58
C ARG A 288 -29.88 2.68 4.73
N THR A 289 -30.29 1.82 5.65
CA THR A 289 -31.48 2.08 6.45
C THR A 289 -31.19 2.47 7.90
N LEU A 290 -30.37 1.71 8.63
CA LEU A 290 -30.12 1.95 10.04
C LEU A 290 -29.25 3.17 10.31
N PHE A 291 -28.26 3.39 9.47
CA PHE A 291 -27.26 4.45 9.65
C PHE A 291 -27.75 5.86 9.32
N LYS A 292 -28.74 6.01 8.47
CA LYS A 292 -29.31 7.35 8.18
C LYS A 292 -29.88 8.03 9.41
N PHE A 293 -30.39 7.26 10.36
CA PHE A 293 -30.96 7.80 11.60
C PHE A 293 -29.92 8.03 12.69
N LEU A 294 -28.85 7.23 12.75
CA LEU A 294 -27.78 7.35 13.75
C LEU A 294 -26.67 8.33 13.35
N MET A 295 -26.46 8.52 12.06
CA MET A 295 -25.41 9.37 11.50
C MET A 295 -25.42 10.84 11.96
N PRO A 296 -26.57 11.53 12.04
CA PRO A 296 -26.59 12.93 12.45
C PRO A 296 -26.06 13.17 13.86
N ILE A 297 -26.20 12.17 14.74
CA ILE A 297 -25.77 12.25 16.14
C ILE A 297 -24.33 11.73 16.31
N GLY A 298 -23.99 10.63 15.66
CA GLY A 298 -22.68 10.00 15.81
C GLY A 298 -21.49 10.78 15.25
N LYS A 299 -21.67 11.49 14.13
CA LYS A 299 -20.59 12.25 13.49
C LYS A 299 -20.02 13.39 14.34
N PRO A 300 -20.85 14.27 14.96
CA PRO A 300 -20.34 15.33 15.81
C PRO A 300 -19.59 14.78 17.02
N VAL A 301 -20.12 13.71 17.65
CA VAL A 301 -19.47 13.08 18.82
C VAL A 301 -18.13 12.46 18.43
N ALA A 302 -18.07 11.70 17.35
CA ALA A 302 -16.81 11.12 16.87
C ALA A 302 -15.80 12.22 16.48
N GLY A 303 -16.25 13.28 15.80
CA GLY A 303 -15.40 14.42 15.46
C GLY A 303 -14.84 15.12 16.70
N TRP A 304 -15.63 15.26 17.74
CA TRP A 304 -15.18 15.80 19.03
C TRP A 304 -14.14 14.88 19.71
N LEU A 305 -14.30 13.56 19.57
CA LEU A 305 -13.33 12.57 20.03
C LEU A 305 -12.08 12.46 19.11
N GLY A 306 -12.04 13.23 18.02
CA GLY A 306 -10.92 13.21 17.07
C GLY A 306 -10.92 12.01 16.13
N MET A 307 -12.08 11.40 15.92
CA MET A 307 -12.28 10.22 15.09
C MET A 307 -13.13 10.53 13.86
N SER A 308 -12.87 9.78 12.79
CA SER A 308 -13.77 9.63 11.65
C SER A 308 -14.40 8.25 11.68
N LEU A 309 -15.72 8.17 11.66
CA LEU A 309 -16.43 6.88 11.57
C LEU A 309 -16.59 6.41 10.12
N TYR A 310 -16.61 7.35 9.19
CA TYR A 310 -16.92 7.09 7.78
C TYR A 310 -16.07 7.93 6.84
N GLY A 311 -15.87 7.41 5.64
CA GLY A 311 -15.23 8.16 4.58
C GLY A 311 -13.70 8.12 4.60
N SER A 312 -13.07 7.67 5.67
CA SER A 312 -11.62 7.54 5.75
C SER A 312 -11.08 6.55 4.72
N ALA A 313 -11.72 5.39 4.56
CA ALA A 313 -11.35 4.44 3.52
C ALA A 313 -11.47 5.05 2.11
N LYS A 314 -12.50 5.85 1.85
CA LYS A 314 -12.64 6.60 0.59
C LYS A 314 -11.53 7.62 0.42
N GLN A 315 -11.18 8.37 1.46
CA GLN A 315 -10.11 9.36 1.40
C GLN A 315 -8.76 8.70 1.14
N LEU A 316 -8.42 7.63 1.86
CA LEU A 316 -7.19 6.88 1.67
C LEU A 316 -7.10 6.32 0.23
N ALA A 317 -8.20 5.77 -0.30
CA ALA A 317 -8.27 5.31 -1.68
C ALA A 317 -7.98 6.45 -2.66
N GLN A 318 -8.63 7.59 -2.52
CA GLN A 318 -8.41 8.74 -3.41
C GLN A 318 -6.99 9.27 -3.35
N ARG A 319 -6.41 9.36 -2.14
CA ARG A 319 -5.05 9.89 -1.93
C ARG A 319 -3.96 8.96 -2.45
N SER A 320 -4.16 7.65 -2.32
CA SER A 320 -3.24 6.62 -2.82
C SER A 320 -3.44 6.28 -4.30
N GLY A 321 -4.43 6.89 -4.97
CA GLY A 321 -4.73 6.62 -6.37
C GLY A 321 -5.63 5.42 -6.63
N GLY A 322 -6.19 4.81 -5.59
CA GLY A 322 -7.14 3.71 -5.71
C GLY A 322 -8.60 4.18 -5.84
N GLU A 323 -9.52 3.28 -5.61
CA GLU A 323 -10.95 3.52 -5.73
C GLU A 323 -11.75 3.05 -4.51
N ALA A 324 -12.82 3.78 -4.22
CA ALA A 324 -13.84 3.36 -3.25
C ALA A 324 -15.06 2.83 -4.01
N VAL A 325 -15.18 1.52 -4.08
CA VAL A 325 -16.30 0.84 -4.73
C VAL A 325 -17.37 0.53 -3.70
N LYS A 326 -18.57 1.01 -3.95
CA LYS A 326 -19.76 0.70 -3.13
C LYS A 326 -20.67 -0.24 -3.90
N VAL A 327 -21.08 -1.33 -3.28
CA VAL A 327 -22.08 -2.25 -3.83
C VAL A 327 -23.41 -2.06 -3.12
N GLY A 328 -24.50 -2.23 -3.86
CA GLY A 328 -25.83 -2.00 -3.32
C GLY A 328 -26.34 -3.14 -2.43
N ARG A 329 -25.81 -4.33 -2.61
CA ARG A 329 -26.20 -5.54 -1.91
C ARG A 329 -24.97 -6.39 -1.61
N VAL A 330 -25.03 -7.14 -0.53
CA VAL A 330 -23.96 -8.04 -0.08
C VAL A 330 -23.53 -9.04 -1.17
N LYS A 331 -24.47 -9.61 -1.90
CA LYS A 331 -24.17 -10.54 -2.99
C LYS A 331 -23.37 -9.96 -4.15
N ASP A 332 -23.27 -8.65 -4.22
CA ASP A 332 -22.56 -7.94 -5.29
C ASP A 332 -21.07 -7.69 -4.97
N TYR A 333 -20.56 -8.24 -3.83
CA TYR A 333 -19.14 -8.10 -3.46
C TYR A 333 -18.19 -8.69 -4.51
N GLY A 334 -18.52 -9.86 -5.10
CA GLY A 334 -17.73 -10.43 -6.20
C GLY A 334 -17.61 -9.47 -7.38
N ALA A 335 -18.73 -8.92 -7.85
CA ALA A 335 -18.74 -7.93 -8.94
C ALA A 335 -17.98 -6.63 -8.58
N GLY A 336 -18.03 -6.23 -7.30
CA GLY A 336 -17.25 -5.11 -6.79
C GLY A 336 -15.74 -5.38 -6.82
N LEU A 337 -15.33 -6.59 -6.43
CA LEU A 337 -13.95 -7.04 -6.48
C LEU A 337 -13.45 -7.14 -7.92
N GLN A 338 -14.24 -7.73 -8.83
CA GLN A 338 -13.97 -7.77 -10.27
C GLN A 338 -13.66 -6.38 -10.83
N LYS A 339 -14.49 -5.40 -10.47
CA LYS A 339 -14.29 -4.02 -10.92
C LYS A 339 -12.96 -3.44 -10.41
N ILE A 340 -12.62 -3.67 -9.15
CA ILE A 340 -11.34 -3.19 -8.59
C ILE A 340 -10.16 -3.85 -9.30
N ILE A 341 -10.19 -5.17 -9.47
CA ILE A 341 -9.13 -5.94 -10.15
C ILE A 341 -8.98 -5.45 -11.60
N GLY A 342 -10.07 -5.33 -12.34
CA GLY A 342 -10.04 -4.82 -13.72
C GLY A 342 -9.46 -3.41 -13.81
N ASN A 343 -9.76 -2.55 -12.85
CA ASN A 343 -9.21 -1.19 -12.80
C ASN A 343 -7.74 -1.16 -12.39
N LEU A 344 -7.26 -2.12 -11.59
CA LEU A 344 -5.84 -2.23 -11.24
C LEU A 344 -5.00 -2.67 -12.44
N THR A 345 -5.51 -3.59 -13.25
CA THR A 345 -4.79 -4.11 -14.43
C THR A 345 -4.82 -3.15 -15.62
N ALA A 346 -5.82 -2.24 -15.70
CA ALA A 346 -5.98 -1.27 -16.78
C ALA A 346 -5.24 0.06 -16.55
N ARG A 347 -4.26 0.10 -15.64
CA ARG A 347 -3.50 1.33 -15.33
C ARG A 347 -2.36 1.57 -16.30
N TYR A 348 -2.06 2.85 -16.48
CA TYR A 348 -0.82 3.31 -17.08
C TYR A 348 0.22 3.49 -15.99
N SER A 349 1.43 2.97 -16.20
CA SER A 349 2.56 3.29 -15.34
C SER A 349 3.38 4.40 -15.99
N LEU A 350 3.53 5.50 -15.28
CA LEU A 350 4.25 6.68 -15.67
C LEU A 350 5.48 6.83 -14.77
N GLY A 351 6.52 7.48 -15.27
CA GLY A 351 7.67 7.84 -14.45
C GLY A 351 8.32 9.11 -14.95
N PHE A 352 8.87 9.89 -14.01
CA PHE A 352 9.75 11.02 -14.31
C PHE A 352 11.01 10.95 -13.45
N THR A 353 12.09 11.48 -14.01
CA THR A 353 13.39 11.50 -13.34
C THR A 353 13.51 12.73 -12.47
N LEU A 354 14.02 12.56 -11.25
CA LEU A 354 14.46 13.66 -10.38
C LEU A 354 15.84 14.12 -10.80
N ALA A 355 16.08 15.43 -10.76
CA ALA A 355 17.38 16.01 -10.97
C ALA A 355 18.35 15.66 -9.81
N GLU A 356 19.65 15.78 -10.03
CA GLU A 356 20.66 15.42 -9.02
C GLU A 356 20.60 16.32 -7.79
N ASP A 357 20.25 17.59 -7.96
CA ASP A 357 20.09 18.61 -6.93
C ASP A 357 18.78 18.53 -6.16
N GLU A 358 17.80 17.74 -6.63
CA GLU A 358 16.56 17.48 -5.90
C GLU A 358 16.81 16.48 -4.78
N VAL A 359 17.06 16.95 -3.57
CA VAL A 359 17.31 16.12 -2.38
C VAL A 359 16.04 15.86 -1.57
N ASP A 360 16.06 14.80 -0.75
CA ASP A 360 14.98 14.49 0.17
C ASP A 360 14.86 15.59 1.23
N ASP A 361 13.80 16.36 1.16
CA ASP A 361 13.46 17.43 2.09
C ASP A 361 12.45 16.97 3.17
N GLY A 362 12.12 15.67 3.20
CA GLY A 362 11.22 15.05 4.15
C GLY A 362 9.74 15.41 3.99
N ARG A 363 9.40 16.30 3.06
CA ARG A 363 8.01 16.71 2.82
C ARG A 363 7.33 15.87 1.74
N MET A 364 6.02 15.91 1.71
CA MET A 364 5.22 15.36 0.62
C MET A 364 5.15 16.35 -0.54
N HIS A 365 5.56 15.90 -1.73
CA HIS A 365 5.38 16.61 -2.99
C HIS A 365 4.04 16.25 -3.60
N ASN A 366 3.29 17.24 -4.08
CA ASN A 366 1.98 17.01 -4.67
C ASN A 366 2.11 16.57 -6.13
N LEU A 367 1.43 15.48 -6.47
CA LEU A 367 1.34 14.96 -7.84
C LEU A 367 -0.05 15.17 -8.41
N GLU A 368 -0.10 15.62 -9.64
CA GLU A 368 -1.33 15.69 -10.44
C GLU A 368 -1.08 15.11 -11.83
N VAL A 369 -1.95 14.20 -12.25
CA VAL A 369 -1.94 13.66 -13.62
C VAL A 369 -3.13 14.24 -14.38
N ARG A 370 -2.84 14.96 -15.45
CA ARG A 370 -3.84 15.47 -16.39
C ARG A 370 -3.81 14.67 -17.67
N VAL A 371 -4.98 14.39 -18.23
CA VAL A 371 -5.11 13.65 -19.48
C VAL A 371 -5.98 14.44 -20.45
N LYS A 372 -5.51 14.60 -21.68
CA LYS A 372 -6.24 15.28 -22.75
C LYS A 372 -6.42 14.32 -23.93
N VAL A 373 -7.66 14.10 -24.31
CA VAL A 373 -8.03 13.26 -25.46
C VAL A 373 -9.15 13.96 -26.22
N GLN A 374 -9.06 13.96 -27.53
CA GLN A 374 -10.14 14.40 -28.41
C GLN A 374 -10.92 13.20 -28.95
N ASP A 375 -12.20 13.36 -29.18
CA ASP A 375 -13.01 12.39 -29.89
C ASP A 375 -12.81 12.54 -31.43
N GLN A 376 -13.41 11.66 -32.19
CA GLN A 376 -13.36 11.69 -33.68
C GLN A 376 -13.86 13.00 -34.30
N LYS A 377 -14.58 13.82 -33.53
CA LYS A 377 -15.11 15.13 -33.96
C LYS A 377 -14.27 16.29 -33.43
N GLY A 378 -13.08 16.03 -32.87
CA GLY A 378 -12.17 17.04 -32.31
C GLY A 378 -12.62 17.61 -30.95
N LYS A 379 -13.68 17.09 -30.33
CA LYS A 379 -14.17 17.56 -29.04
C LYS A 379 -13.42 16.87 -27.91
N THR A 380 -12.99 17.64 -26.91
CA THR A 380 -12.31 17.10 -25.72
C THR A 380 -13.25 16.15 -24.93
N ARG A 381 -12.80 14.93 -24.73
CA ARG A 381 -13.51 13.92 -23.92
C ARG A 381 -13.45 14.28 -22.43
N LYS A 382 -14.54 14.06 -21.72
CA LYS A 382 -14.58 14.21 -20.26
C LYS A 382 -14.04 12.93 -19.62
N LEU A 383 -12.90 13.03 -18.97
CA LEU A 383 -12.20 11.92 -18.36
C LEU A 383 -12.19 12.04 -16.83
N GLN A 384 -12.09 10.90 -16.18
CA GLN A 384 -11.75 10.80 -14.75
C GLN A 384 -10.38 10.13 -14.67
N VAL A 385 -9.46 10.78 -13.97
CA VAL A 385 -8.11 10.25 -13.73
C VAL A 385 -7.96 9.96 -12.24
N SER A 386 -7.48 8.78 -11.91
CA SER A 386 -7.17 8.36 -10.55
C SER A 386 -5.69 7.96 -10.49
N SER A 387 -4.90 8.72 -9.75
CA SER A 387 -3.49 8.48 -9.47
C SER A 387 -3.17 8.87 -8.03
N ARG A 388 -2.06 8.41 -7.48
CA ARG A 388 -1.63 8.91 -6.17
C ARG A 388 -1.39 10.43 -6.23
N GLN A 389 -1.77 11.11 -5.15
CA GLN A 389 -1.76 12.58 -5.12
C GLN A 389 -0.48 13.16 -4.53
N GLY A 390 0.54 12.35 -4.32
CA GLY A 390 1.82 12.82 -3.84
C GLY A 390 2.88 11.73 -3.80
N TYR A 391 4.08 12.13 -3.43
CA TYR A 391 5.22 11.25 -3.17
C TYR A 391 6.15 11.90 -2.15
N TYR A 392 7.03 11.08 -1.58
CA TYR A 392 8.17 11.53 -0.79
C TYR A 392 9.44 11.19 -1.56
N MET A 393 10.38 12.08 -1.60
CA MET A 393 11.69 11.77 -2.19
C MET A 393 12.37 10.70 -1.36
N SER A 394 12.97 9.70 -2.02
CA SER A 394 13.78 8.71 -1.31
C SER A 394 15.15 9.31 -1.01
N SER A 395 15.64 9.11 0.21
CA SER A 395 17.03 9.43 0.54
C SER A 395 17.97 8.64 -0.38
N ALA A 396 18.92 9.32 -1.02
CA ALA A 396 19.76 8.76 -2.07
C ALA A 396 20.77 7.71 -1.62
N ILE A 397 20.86 7.35 -0.34
CA ILE A 397 21.87 6.43 0.19
C ILE A 397 21.23 5.43 1.15
N PRO A 398 21.20 4.13 0.84
CA PRO A 398 21.09 3.11 1.88
C PRO A 398 22.33 3.23 2.78
N LYS A 399 22.14 3.43 4.08
CA LYS A 399 23.22 3.56 5.09
C LYS A 399 24.21 2.37 5.13
N GLU A 400 23.92 1.26 4.47
CA GLU A 400 24.80 0.07 4.42
C GLU A 400 26.00 0.19 3.48
N ALA A 401 26.00 1.14 2.52
CA ALA A 401 27.14 1.30 1.62
C ALA A 401 28.27 2.16 2.18
N ALA A 402 28.02 2.96 3.22
CA ALA A 402 29.03 3.82 3.84
C ALA A 402 29.91 3.11 4.88
N ALA A 403 29.52 1.92 5.36
CA ALA A 403 30.24 1.19 6.40
C ALA A 403 31.33 0.23 5.89
N ARG A 404 31.53 0.14 4.59
CA ARG A 404 32.56 -0.75 3.96
C ARG A 404 33.75 -0.03 3.35
N THR A 405 33.91 1.25 3.65
CA THR A 405 35.06 2.04 3.16
C THR A 405 35.73 2.81 4.31
N GLN A 406 36.00 2.12 5.41
CA GLN A 406 36.97 2.51 6.44
C GLN A 406 37.81 1.31 6.78
#